data_eb090c34e8afa4e0fb11a5867066760b
#
_entry.id   eb090c34e8afa4e0fb11a5867066760b
#
_cell.length_a   1.000
_cell.length_b   1.000
_cell.length_c   1.000
_cell.angle_alpha   90.00
_cell.angle_beta   90.00
_cell.angle_gamma   90.00
#
_symmetry.space_group_name_H-M   'P 1'
#
loop_
_entity.id
_entity.type
_entity.pdbx_description
1 polymer ?
#
loop_
_entity_poly.entity_id
_entity_poly.type
_entity_poly.pdbx_seq_one_letter_code
_entity_poly.pdbx_strand_id
1 'polypeptide(L)'
;MQASPDELPLPLLREDLRLFPGAPHTDGSPAWIIEDPVRNRHFRIGWLEFECLQRWHMTPRAIAEQVRASTPLEAQSEQVLGFAAFLQGNALLRPSPGRSQEMATTRQPREWLSWRWWLHHYLFFRIPLLRPTYRIQSLYRHLQWLFQPATAWIVLGLTLLGVVLTLRQWDTFRHTLFESISLEGAVGFACAVVVAKTLHELGHALVATHFGVRVGHMGVAFLVMWPMLYTDTSESWRLTNARQRLAIASAGIVTELIIGGLATLGWALLAPGPLRQACFYLATTSWVLSLARNASPFMRFGGYFILSDLLDRP
;
A
#
# COMPACT_ATOMS: atom_id res chain seq x y z
N MET A 1 -36.09 -37.68 -3.56
CA MET A 1 -35.58 -36.65 -4.51
C MET A 1 -34.72 -35.69 -3.70
N GLN A 2 -33.43 -35.69 -3.88
CA GLN A 2 -32.57 -34.66 -3.30
C GLN A 2 -32.82 -33.36 -4.10
N ALA A 3 -33.17 -32.27 -3.42
CA ALA A 3 -33.29 -30.96 -4.08
C ALA A 3 -32.01 -30.62 -4.80
N SER A 4 -32.09 -30.09 -6.01
CA SER A 4 -30.93 -29.64 -6.76
C SER A 4 -30.23 -28.49 -6.02
N PRO A 5 -28.90 -28.40 -6.02
CA PRO A 5 -28.17 -27.35 -5.31
C PRO A 5 -28.60 -25.93 -5.68
N ASP A 6 -29.13 -25.72 -6.88
CA ASP A 6 -29.64 -24.44 -7.40
C ASP A 6 -30.99 -24.01 -6.82
N GLU A 7 -31.70 -24.91 -6.15
CA GLU A 7 -33.00 -24.66 -5.50
C GLU A 7 -32.87 -24.43 -3.98
N LEU A 8 -31.68 -24.63 -3.42
CA LEU A 8 -31.43 -24.41 -2.00
C LEU A 8 -31.15 -22.93 -1.73
N PRO A 9 -31.61 -22.38 -0.59
CA PRO A 9 -31.32 -21.01 -0.22
C PRO A 9 -29.81 -20.84 0.06
N LEU A 10 -29.24 -19.71 -0.37
CA LEU A 10 -27.86 -19.38 -0.14
C LEU A 10 -27.59 -19.05 1.33
N PRO A 11 -26.39 -19.36 1.85
CA PRO A 11 -25.98 -18.95 3.21
C PRO A 11 -25.96 -17.43 3.33
N LEU A 12 -26.32 -16.90 4.50
CA LEU A 12 -26.33 -15.46 4.76
C LEU A 12 -24.90 -14.86 4.71
N LEU A 13 -24.83 -13.64 4.22
CA LEU A 13 -23.60 -12.84 4.28
C LEU A 13 -23.32 -12.40 5.71
N ARG A 14 -22.05 -12.15 6.03
CA ARG A 14 -21.65 -11.50 7.28
C ARG A 14 -22.12 -10.03 7.27
N GLU A 15 -22.61 -9.55 8.41
CA GLU A 15 -23.19 -8.19 8.56
C GLU A 15 -22.13 -7.08 8.60
N ASP A 16 -20.89 -7.43 8.92
CA ASP A 16 -19.78 -6.47 9.03
C ASP A 16 -19.15 -6.13 7.68
N LEU A 17 -19.50 -6.84 6.61
CA LEU A 17 -18.96 -6.57 5.28
C LEU A 17 -19.47 -5.24 4.75
N ARG A 18 -18.59 -4.54 4.03
CA ARG A 18 -18.91 -3.27 3.40
C ARG A 18 -18.68 -3.37 1.91
N LEU A 19 -19.57 -2.73 1.13
CA LEU A 19 -19.49 -2.70 -0.32
C LEU A 19 -19.23 -1.27 -0.78
N PHE A 20 -18.21 -1.10 -1.64
CA PHE A 20 -17.85 0.19 -2.22
C PHE A 20 -17.75 0.09 -3.74
N PRO A 21 -18.08 1.17 -4.48
CA PRO A 21 -17.79 1.23 -5.91
C PRO A 21 -16.26 1.19 -6.11
N GLY A 22 -15.82 0.33 -7.02
CA GLY A 22 -14.42 0.21 -7.45
C GLY A 22 -14.14 0.97 -8.75
N ALA A 23 -12.87 1.04 -9.14
CA ALA A 23 -12.52 1.51 -10.47
C ALA A 23 -13.10 0.54 -11.52
N PRO A 24 -13.66 1.02 -12.64
CA PRO A 24 -14.12 0.16 -13.72
C PRO A 24 -13.02 -0.79 -14.21
N HIS A 25 -13.41 -1.91 -14.81
CA HIS A 25 -12.47 -2.76 -15.52
C HIS A 25 -11.93 -2.06 -16.79
N THR A 26 -10.87 -2.60 -17.38
CA THR A 26 -10.26 -2.07 -18.60
C THR A 26 -11.23 -2.05 -19.79
N ASP A 27 -12.23 -2.93 -19.80
CA ASP A 27 -13.33 -3.00 -20.77
C ASP A 27 -14.46 -2.00 -20.51
N GLY A 28 -14.34 -1.14 -19.46
CA GLY A 28 -15.35 -0.18 -19.03
C GLY A 28 -16.45 -0.77 -18.16
N SER A 29 -16.46 -2.08 -17.89
CA SER A 29 -17.46 -2.69 -17.03
C SER A 29 -17.33 -2.22 -15.58
N PRO A 30 -18.46 -1.96 -14.87
CA PRO A 30 -18.43 -1.51 -13.49
C PRO A 30 -17.89 -2.61 -12.57
N ALA A 31 -17.16 -2.19 -11.54
CA ALA A 31 -16.62 -3.08 -10.52
C ALA A 31 -16.89 -2.55 -9.12
N TRP A 32 -16.94 -3.45 -8.15
CA TRP A 32 -17.13 -3.13 -6.74
C TRP A 32 -16.07 -3.81 -5.89
N ILE A 33 -15.95 -3.36 -4.64
CA ILE A 33 -14.98 -3.89 -3.68
C ILE A 33 -15.75 -4.29 -2.42
N ILE A 34 -15.67 -5.58 -2.06
CA ILE A 34 -16.12 -6.08 -0.76
C ILE A 34 -14.97 -5.89 0.23
N GLU A 35 -15.20 -5.12 1.27
CA GLU A 35 -14.28 -4.95 2.40
C GLU A 35 -14.66 -5.92 3.52
N ASP A 36 -13.69 -6.73 3.96
CA ASP A 36 -13.75 -7.47 5.24
C ASP A 36 -12.96 -6.67 6.29
N PRO A 37 -13.62 -5.85 7.12
CA PRO A 37 -12.95 -4.97 8.07
C PRO A 37 -12.27 -5.75 9.21
N VAL A 38 -12.73 -6.97 9.49
CA VAL A 38 -12.16 -7.82 10.57
C VAL A 38 -10.80 -8.37 10.17
N ARG A 39 -10.66 -8.79 8.90
CA ARG A 39 -9.41 -9.37 8.38
C ARG A 39 -8.57 -8.37 7.58
N ASN A 40 -9.06 -7.14 7.40
CA ASN A 40 -8.46 -6.10 6.57
C ASN A 40 -8.17 -6.64 5.15
N ARG A 41 -9.16 -7.29 4.54
CA ARG A 41 -9.08 -7.82 3.18
C ARG A 41 -10.07 -7.12 2.27
N HIS A 42 -9.69 -6.95 1.01
CA HIS A 42 -10.49 -6.33 -0.02
C HIS A 42 -10.61 -7.30 -1.20
N PHE A 43 -11.83 -7.49 -1.69
CA PHE A 43 -12.11 -8.39 -2.80
C PHE A 43 -12.81 -7.58 -3.89
N ARG A 44 -12.22 -7.54 -5.07
CA ARG A 44 -12.83 -6.90 -6.24
C ARG A 44 -13.80 -7.87 -6.88
N ILE A 45 -15.01 -7.39 -7.16
CA ILE A 45 -16.08 -8.14 -7.83
C ILE A 45 -16.60 -7.37 -9.04
N GLY A 46 -17.07 -8.08 -10.04
CA GLY A 46 -17.64 -7.50 -11.25
C GLY A 46 -19.13 -7.19 -11.13
N TRP A 47 -19.74 -6.84 -12.26
CA TRP A 47 -21.15 -6.47 -12.32
C TRP A 47 -22.08 -7.65 -12.00
N LEU A 48 -21.80 -8.84 -12.53
CA LEU A 48 -22.60 -10.02 -12.26
C LEU A 48 -22.65 -10.36 -10.77
N GLU A 49 -21.52 -10.38 -10.11
CA GLU A 49 -21.41 -10.68 -8.68
C GLU A 49 -22.13 -9.64 -7.83
N PHE A 50 -22.07 -8.37 -8.24
CA PHE A 50 -22.80 -7.27 -7.58
C PHE A 50 -24.31 -7.48 -7.67
N GLU A 51 -24.85 -7.80 -8.86
CA GLU A 51 -26.25 -8.10 -9.06
C GLU A 51 -26.72 -9.33 -8.26
N CYS A 52 -25.85 -10.35 -8.14
CA CYS A 52 -26.09 -11.49 -7.28
C CYS A 52 -26.18 -11.09 -5.80
N LEU A 53 -25.29 -10.19 -5.31
CA LEU A 53 -25.32 -9.73 -3.92
C LEU A 53 -26.61 -8.98 -3.58
N GLN A 54 -27.14 -8.17 -4.49
CA GLN A 54 -28.39 -7.45 -4.26
C GLN A 54 -29.60 -8.38 -4.07
N ARG A 55 -29.54 -9.56 -4.69
CA ARG A 55 -30.62 -10.58 -4.68
C ARG A 55 -30.26 -11.79 -3.83
N TRP A 56 -29.29 -11.69 -2.95
CA TRP A 56 -28.69 -12.79 -2.21
C TRP A 56 -29.65 -13.59 -1.32
N HIS A 57 -30.83 -13.05 -1.08
CA HIS A 57 -31.92 -13.72 -0.32
C HIS A 57 -32.68 -14.77 -1.11
N MET A 58 -32.42 -14.90 -2.41
CA MET A 58 -33.10 -15.84 -3.31
C MET A 58 -32.30 -17.11 -3.53
N THR A 59 -32.90 -18.11 -4.21
CA THR A 59 -32.15 -19.30 -4.65
C THR A 59 -31.28 -18.98 -5.86
N PRO A 60 -30.17 -19.73 -6.09
CA PRO A 60 -29.28 -19.49 -7.22
C PRO A 60 -29.98 -19.39 -8.57
N ARG A 61 -30.96 -20.27 -8.79
CA ARG A 61 -31.75 -20.27 -10.02
C ARG A 61 -32.59 -19.00 -10.17
N ALA A 62 -33.28 -18.58 -9.10
CA ALA A 62 -34.10 -17.38 -9.12
C ALA A 62 -33.24 -16.11 -9.31
N ILE A 63 -32.04 -16.05 -8.71
CA ILE A 63 -31.08 -14.97 -8.92
C ILE A 63 -30.70 -14.89 -10.41
N ALA A 64 -30.30 -16.02 -11.02
CA ALA A 64 -29.90 -16.06 -12.41
C ALA A 64 -31.03 -15.64 -13.36
N GLU A 65 -32.27 -16.09 -13.11
CA GLU A 65 -33.46 -15.72 -13.89
C GLU A 65 -33.74 -14.20 -13.75
N GLN A 66 -33.70 -13.67 -12.54
CA GLN A 66 -34.02 -12.27 -12.30
C GLN A 66 -32.92 -11.33 -12.83
N VAL A 67 -31.64 -11.71 -12.74
CA VAL A 67 -30.55 -10.94 -13.34
C VAL A 67 -30.69 -10.87 -14.86
N ARG A 68 -31.00 -11.98 -15.53
CA ARG A 68 -31.30 -12.01 -16.98
C ARG A 68 -32.50 -11.15 -17.37
N ALA A 69 -33.53 -11.11 -16.52
CA ALA A 69 -34.72 -10.32 -16.78
C ALA A 69 -34.51 -8.81 -16.60
N SER A 70 -33.59 -8.40 -15.72
CA SER A 70 -33.39 -6.99 -15.34
C SER A 70 -32.12 -6.33 -15.87
N THR A 71 -31.20 -7.11 -16.41
CA THR A 71 -29.89 -6.63 -16.91
C THR A 71 -29.55 -7.31 -18.25
N PRO A 72 -28.63 -6.77 -19.05
CA PRO A 72 -28.14 -7.41 -20.27
C PRO A 72 -27.18 -8.58 -19.99
N LEU A 73 -26.99 -9.00 -18.73
CA LEU A 73 -26.07 -10.05 -18.36
C LEU A 73 -26.70 -11.45 -18.56
N GLU A 74 -25.93 -12.35 -19.15
CA GLU A 74 -26.32 -13.77 -19.31
C GLU A 74 -25.91 -14.57 -18.05
N ALA A 75 -26.67 -14.39 -16.97
CA ALA A 75 -26.40 -15.08 -15.72
C ALA A 75 -26.86 -16.56 -15.76
N GLN A 76 -25.98 -17.46 -15.27
CA GLN A 76 -26.28 -18.88 -15.10
C GLN A 76 -26.24 -19.26 -13.62
N SER A 77 -27.06 -20.25 -13.20
CA SER A 77 -27.07 -20.70 -11.79
C SER A 77 -25.73 -21.23 -11.32
N GLU A 78 -24.94 -21.82 -12.22
CA GLU A 78 -23.56 -22.28 -11.93
C GLU A 78 -22.60 -21.12 -11.56
N GLN A 79 -22.76 -19.96 -12.21
CA GLN A 79 -21.95 -18.78 -11.89
C GLN A 79 -22.31 -18.22 -10.50
N VAL A 80 -23.60 -18.22 -10.14
CA VAL A 80 -24.07 -17.84 -8.81
C VAL A 80 -23.51 -18.78 -7.74
N LEU A 81 -23.53 -20.09 -8.00
CA LEU A 81 -22.93 -21.10 -7.11
C LEU A 81 -21.42 -20.96 -7.02
N GLY A 82 -20.74 -20.69 -8.13
CA GLY A 82 -19.30 -20.38 -8.16
C GLY A 82 -18.96 -19.16 -7.29
N PHE A 83 -19.77 -18.10 -7.38
CA PHE A 83 -19.61 -16.92 -6.53
C PHE A 83 -19.89 -17.23 -5.04
N ALA A 84 -20.90 -18.07 -4.74
CA ALA A 84 -21.15 -18.54 -3.38
C ALA A 84 -19.95 -19.34 -2.81
N ALA A 85 -19.35 -20.19 -3.63
CA ALA A 85 -18.14 -20.93 -3.26
C ALA A 85 -16.94 -19.99 -3.01
N PHE A 86 -16.77 -18.96 -3.83
CA PHE A 86 -15.77 -17.91 -3.60
C PHE A 86 -15.98 -17.18 -2.27
N LEU A 87 -17.21 -16.75 -1.96
CA LEU A 87 -17.54 -16.10 -0.70
C LEU A 87 -17.30 -17.03 0.49
N GLN A 88 -17.64 -18.32 0.36
CA GLN A 88 -17.43 -19.33 1.38
C GLN A 88 -15.93 -19.59 1.62
N GLY A 89 -15.15 -19.76 0.55
CA GLY A 89 -13.70 -19.98 0.62
C GLY A 89 -12.95 -18.83 1.28
N ASN A 90 -13.48 -17.61 1.15
CA ASN A 90 -12.93 -16.42 1.79
C ASN A 90 -13.57 -16.10 3.16
N ALA A 91 -14.45 -16.97 3.66
CA ALA A 91 -15.17 -16.83 4.93
C ALA A 91 -15.93 -15.48 5.06
N LEU A 92 -16.57 -15.07 3.96
CA LEU A 92 -17.43 -13.89 3.88
C LEU A 92 -18.90 -14.21 4.17
N LEU A 93 -19.24 -15.50 4.23
CA LEU A 93 -20.56 -15.99 4.62
C LEU A 93 -20.65 -16.18 6.14
N ARG A 94 -21.86 -16.05 6.68
CA ARG A 94 -22.13 -16.33 8.09
C ARG A 94 -21.95 -17.84 8.33
N PRO A 95 -21.14 -18.26 9.29
CA PRO A 95 -20.97 -19.68 9.59
C PRO A 95 -22.31 -20.26 10.07
N SER A 96 -22.69 -21.44 9.57
CA SER A 96 -23.85 -22.16 10.10
C SER A 96 -23.60 -22.59 11.55
N PRO A 97 -24.63 -22.68 12.40
CA PRO A 97 -24.46 -23.01 13.84
C PRO A 97 -23.65 -24.28 14.10
N GLY A 98 -23.82 -25.30 13.27
CA GLY A 98 -23.06 -26.56 13.39
C GLY A 98 -21.56 -26.37 13.04
N ARG A 99 -21.25 -25.56 12.03
CA ARG A 99 -19.88 -25.28 11.60
C ARG A 99 -19.15 -24.34 12.54
N SER A 100 -19.87 -23.49 13.27
CA SER A 100 -19.30 -22.65 14.32
C SER A 100 -18.71 -23.47 15.46
N GLN A 101 -19.38 -24.57 15.82
CA GLN A 101 -18.88 -25.52 16.81
C GLN A 101 -17.70 -26.35 16.28
N GLU A 102 -17.73 -26.78 15.03
CA GLU A 102 -16.58 -27.43 14.37
C GLU A 102 -15.38 -26.48 14.25
N MET A 103 -15.56 -25.21 13.90
CA MET A 103 -14.47 -24.22 13.90
C MET A 103 -13.95 -23.92 15.30
N ALA A 104 -14.79 -23.98 16.33
CA ALA A 104 -14.36 -23.82 17.72
C ALA A 104 -13.61 -25.05 18.24
N THR A 105 -13.98 -26.25 17.76
CA THR A 105 -13.33 -27.51 18.13
C THR A 105 -12.16 -27.85 17.21
N THR A 106 -12.20 -27.47 15.95
CA THR A 106 -11.06 -27.52 15.02
C THR A 106 -10.19 -26.26 15.23
N ARG A 107 -9.74 -26.03 16.48
CA ARG A 107 -8.49 -25.32 16.69
C ARG A 107 -7.48 -26.13 15.89
N GLN A 108 -7.16 -25.66 14.68
CA GLN A 108 -6.07 -26.24 13.90
C GLN A 108 -4.91 -26.45 14.86
N PRO A 109 -4.34 -27.68 14.91
CA PRO A 109 -3.19 -27.92 15.75
C PRO A 109 -2.19 -26.85 15.39
N ARG A 110 -1.72 -26.17 16.42
CA ARG A 110 -0.75 -25.08 16.38
C ARG A 110 0.28 -25.35 15.29
N GLU A 111 0.03 -24.81 14.07
CA GLU A 111 0.91 -24.96 12.89
C GLU A 111 2.31 -24.37 13.11
N TRP A 112 2.53 -23.70 14.24
CA TRP A 112 3.84 -23.16 14.62
C TRP A 112 4.92 -24.23 14.83
N LEU A 113 4.60 -25.52 14.88
CA LEU A 113 5.54 -26.62 14.84
C LEU A 113 5.83 -27.10 13.41
N SER A 114 5.12 -26.59 12.39
CA SER A 114 5.42 -26.99 11.01
C SER A 114 6.58 -26.16 10.46
N TRP A 115 7.54 -26.82 9.80
CA TRP A 115 8.66 -26.19 9.09
C TRP A 115 8.17 -25.10 8.11
N ARG A 116 7.03 -25.31 7.46
CA ARG A 116 6.41 -24.33 6.54
C ARG A 116 5.95 -23.08 7.27
N TRP A 117 5.39 -23.19 8.47
CA TRP A 117 4.98 -22.04 9.28
C TRP A 117 6.21 -21.21 9.69
N TRP A 118 7.30 -21.87 10.14
CA TRP A 118 8.55 -21.22 10.47
C TRP A 118 9.17 -20.55 9.26
N LEU A 119 9.15 -21.19 8.07
CA LEU A 119 9.65 -20.63 6.84
C LEU A 119 8.89 -19.36 6.47
N HIS A 120 7.55 -19.38 6.50
CA HIS A 120 6.73 -18.20 6.20
C HIS A 120 6.87 -17.07 7.23
N HIS A 121 6.94 -17.40 8.53
CA HIS A 121 7.08 -16.39 9.57
C HIS A 121 8.52 -15.87 9.71
N TYR A 122 9.51 -16.70 9.41
CA TYR A 122 10.91 -16.29 9.35
C TYR A 122 11.19 -15.40 8.14
N LEU A 123 10.56 -15.68 6.99
CA LEU A 123 10.77 -14.93 5.77
C LEU A 123 10.03 -13.57 5.78
N PHE A 124 8.87 -13.49 6.42
CA PHE A 124 8.08 -12.27 6.41
C PHE A 124 7.18 -12.13 7.63
N PHE A 125 7.50 -11.20 8.53
CA PHE A 125 6.61 -10.81 9.60
C PHE A 125 6.58 -9.29 9.79
N ARG A 126 5.47 -8.76 10.29
CA ARG A 126 5.24 -7.34 10.51
C ARG A 126 4.98 -7.08 11.99
N ILE A 127 5.66 -6.09 12.55
CA ILE A 127 5.43 -5.59 13.90
C ILE A 127 4.78 -4.21 13.75
N PRO A 128 3.46 -4.08 13.98
CA PRO A 128 2.81 -2.77 13.98
C PRO A 128 3.23 -2.03 15.25
N LEU A 129 4.00 -0.96 15.10
CA LEU A 129 4.48 -0.15 16.23
C LEU A 129 3.49 0.95 16.60
N LEU A 130 2.84 1.55 15.60
CA LEU A 130 1.98 2.71 15.76
C LEU A 130 0.67 2.55 15.00
N ARG A 131 -0.42 3.08 15.58
CA ARG A 131 -1.70 3.35 14.92
C ARG A 131 -1.87 4.86 14.80
N PRO A 132 -1.27 5.48 13.79
CA PRO A 132 -1.04 6.92 13.81
C PRO A 132 -2.22 7.76 13.31
N THR A 133 -3.38 7.19 13.00
CA THR A 133 -4.49 7.85 12.29
C THR A 133 -4.73 9.29 12.73
N TYR A 134 -4.94 9.55 14.02
CA TYR A 134 -5.18 10.90 14.53
C TYR A 134 -3.95 11.80 14.52
N ARG A 135 -2.77 11.23 14.80
CA ARG A 135 -1.50 11.99 14.81
C ARG A 135 -1.12 12.43 13.42
N ILE A 136 -1.27 11.55 12.42
CA ILE A 136 -1.00 11.88 11.03
C ILE A 136 -1.98 12.91 10.49
N GLN A 137 -3.28 12.81 10.83
CA GLN A 137 -4.27 13.83 10.46
C GLN A 137 -3.95 15.19 11.07
N SER A 138 -3.50 15.24 12.33
CA SER A 138 -3.06 16.48 12.98
C SER A 138 -1.82 17.04 12.28
N LEU A 139 -0.81 16.20 12.03
CA LEU A 139 0.41 16.59 11.32
C LEU A 139 0.11 17.10 9.90
N TYR A 140 -0.74 16.40 9.16
CA TYR A 140 -1.17 16.79 7.83
C TYR A 140 -1.78 18.21 7.83
N ARG A 141 -2.65 18.53 8.80
CA ARG A 141 -3.24 19.88 8.89
C ARG A 141 -2.20 21.00 8.99
N HIS A 142 -1.08 20.76 9.68
CA HIS A 142 0.01 21.73 9.76
C HIS A 142 0.90 21.77 8.51
N LEU A 143 0.93 20.66 7.75
CA LEU A 143 1.78 20.49 6.57
C LEU A 143 1.02 20.61 5.23
N GLN A 144 -0.25 21.05 5.25
CA GLN A 144 -1.08 21.19 4.03
C GLN A 144 -0.43 22.08 2.96
N TRP A 145 0.33 23.08 3.37
CA TRP A 145 1.04 23.99 2.48
C TRP A 145 2.08 23.26 1.59
N LEU A 146 2.60 22.09 2.02
CA LEU A 146 3.53 21.28 1.21
C LEU A 146 2.88 20.75 -0.07
N PHE A 147 1.55 20.60 -0.08
CA PHE A 147 0.81 20.10 -1.24
C PHE A 147 0.42 21.20 -2.24
N GLN A 148 0.82 22.43 -2.00
CA GLN A 148 0.59 23.53 -2.94
C GLN A 148 1.58 23.46 -4.11
N PRO A 149 1.13 23.74 -5.35
CA PRO A 149 2.01 23.76 -6.51
C PRO A 149 3.20 24.72 -6.36
N ALA A 150 2.99 25.87 -5.70
CA ALA A 150 4.06 26.83 -5.41
C ALA A 150 5.20 26.22 -4.60
N THR A 151 4.88 25.40 -3.58
CA THR A 151 5.87 24.71 -2.76
C THR A 151 6.71 23.75 -3.61
N ALA A 152 6.09 23.01 -4.53
CA ALA A 152 6.82 22.10 -5.43
C ALA A 152 7.82 22.86 -6.31
N TRP A 153 7.44 24.01 -6.86
CA TRP A 153 8.36 24.86 -7.64
C TRP A 153 9.49 25.46 -6.81
N ILE A 154 9.20 25.89 -5.59
CA ILE A 154 10.22 26.40 -4.65
C ILE A 154 11.22 25.28 -4.32
N VAL A 155 10.74 24.10 -3.95
CA VAL A 155 11.61 22.95 -3.63
C VAL A 155 12.44 22.55 -4.84
N LEU A 156 11.86 22.51 -6.03
CA LEU A 156 12.59 22.23 -7.27
C LEU A 156 13.69 23.27 -7.50
N GLY A 157 13.39 24.56 -7.37
CA GLY A 157 14.37 25.64 -7.51
C GLY A 157 15.52 25.54 -6.48
N LEU A 158 15.18 25.28 -5.21
CA LEU A 158 16.19 25.07 -4.16
C LEU A 158 17.05 23.82 -4.42
N THR A 159 16.45 22.75 -4.91
CA THR A 159 17.19 21.52 -5.28
C THR A 159 18.16 21.80 -6.43
N LEU A 160 17.71 22.46 -7.49
CA LEU A 160 18.57 22.83 -8.61
C LEU A 160 19.70 23.77 -8.19
N LEU A 161 19.40 24.74 -7.35
CA LEU A 161 20.44 25.62 -6.77
C LEU A 161 21.46 24.80 -5.98
N GLY A 162 21.01 23.87 -5.13
CA GLY A 162 21.88 22.98 -4.36
C GLY A 162 22.79 22.15 -5.25
N VAL A 163 22.26 21.57 -6.32
CA VAL A 163 23.03 20.80 -7.31
C VAL A 163 24.09 21.69 -7.99
N VAL A 164 23.72 22.89 -8.46
CA VAL A 164 24.66 23.82 -9.10
C VAL A 164 25.79 24.23 -8.16
N LEU A 165 25.44 24.53 -6.90
CA LEU A 165 26.44 24.90 -5.90
C LEU A 165 27.41 23.74 -5.55
N THR A 166 26.85 22.52 -5.48
CA THR A 166 27.65 21.30 -5.24
C THR A 166 28.58 21.00 -6.41
N LEU A 167 28.11 21.18 -7.66
CA LEU A 167 28.97 21.02 -8.84
C LEU A 167 30.12 22.02 -8.86
N ARG A 168 29.87 23.23 -8.38
CA ARG A 168 30.96 24.25 -8.22
C ARG A 168 31.97 23.85 -7.15
N GLN A 169 31.59 23.06 -6.17
CA GLN A 169 32.41 22.56 -5.08
C GLN A 169 32.77 21.07 -5.26
N TRP A 170 32.82 20.58 -6.52
CA TRP A 170 32.94 19.16 -6.82
C TRP A 170 34.18 18.50 -6.18
N ASP A 171 35.31 19.18 -6.15
CA ASP A 171 36.51 18.62 -5.53
C ASP A 171 36.35 18.45 -4.01
N THR A 172 35.71 19.40 -3.33
CA THR A 172 35.35 19.28 -1.91
C THR A 172 34.38 18.15 -1.68
N PHE A 173 33.37 18.01 -2.56
CA PHE A 173 32.42 16.94 -2.46
C PHE A 173 33.06 15.54 -2.58
N ARG A 174 33.94 15.37 -3.57
CA ARG A 174 34.67 14.10 -3.74
C ARG A 174 35.58 13.83 -2.53
N HIS A 175 36.29 14.81 -2.02
CA HIS A 175 37.11 14.65 -0.83
C HIS A 175 36.31 14.21 0.38
N THR A 176 35.17 14.86 0.64
CA THR A 176 34.25 14.48 1.71
C THR A 176 33.73 13.04 1.52
N LEU A 177 33.47 12.61 0.28
CA LEU A 177 33.02 11.24 -0.01
C LEU A 177 34.10 10.21 0.37
N PHE A 178 35.36 10.45 0.00
CA PHE A 178 36.48 9.55 0.33
C PHE A 178 36.78 9.53 1.84
N GLU A 179 36.72 10.65 2.52
CA GLU A 179 36.89 10.74 3.99
C GLU A 179 35.73 10.01 4.73
N SER A 180 34.56 9.95 4.12
CA SER A 180 33.41 9.24 4.68
C SER A 180 33.53 7.71 4.58
N ILE A 181 34.57 7.18 3.93
CA ILE A 181 34.89 5.74 3.91
C ILE A 181 35.65 5.39 5.21
N SER A 182 34.96 5.46 6.31
CA SER A 182 35.47 5.23 7.67
C SER A 182 34.38 4.60 8.52
N LEU A 183 34.71 4.10 9.70
CA LEU A 183 33.71 3.56 10.64
C LEU A 183 32.72 4.64 11.07
N GLU A 184 33.17 5.85 11.32
CA GLU A 184 32.30 7.00 11.65
C GLU A 184 31.36 7.33 10.49
N GLY A 185 31.89 7.33 9.26
CA GLY A 185 31.09 7.52 8.05
C GLY A 185 30.03 6.43 7.87
N ALA A 186 30.38 5.16 8.13
CA ALA A 186 29.43 4.05 8.08
C ALA A 186 28.27 4.24 9.07
N VAL A 187 28.54 4.71 10.29
CA VAL A 187 27.52 5.07 11.28
C VAL A 187 26.68 6.25 10.79
N GLY A 188 27.32 7.28 10.24
CA GLY A 188 26.62 8.43 9.66
C GLY A 188 25.66 8.04 8.54
N PHE A 189 26.10 7.20 7.59
CA PHE A 189 25.23 6.65 6.53
C PHE A 189 24.11 5.80 7.09
N ALA A 190 24.37 4.94 8.09
CA ALA A 190 23.32 4.14 8.73
C ALA A 190 22.24 5.01 9.37
N CYS A 191 22.65 6.07 10.09
CA CYS A 191 21.70 7.04 10.65
C CYS A 191 20.90 7.76 9.53
N ALA A 192 21.58 8.17 8.47
CA ALA A 192 20.93 8.83 7.32
C ALA A 192 19.91 7.90 6.64
N VAL A 193 20.20 6.60 6.48
CA VAL A 193 19.25 5.60 5.98
C VAL A 193 18.01 5.52 6.86
N VAL A 194 18.16 5.45 8.18
CA VAL A 194 17.04 5.39 9.11
C VAL A 194 16.17 6.64 9.00
N VAL A 195 16.77 7.82 8.97
CA VAL A 195 16.05 9.10 8.82
C VAL A 195 15.34 9.16 7.47
N ALA A 196 16.05 8.89 6.37
CA ALA A 196 15.47 8.92 5.02
C ALA A 196 14.29 7.94 4.89
N LYS A 197 14.42 6.73 5.41
CA LYS A 197 13.33 5.72 5.37
C LYS A 197 12.16 6.08 6.28
N THR A 198 12.41 6.67 7.44
CA THR A 198 11.33 7.16 8.31
C THR A 198 10.51 8.26 7.62
N LEU A 199 11.19 9.19 6.97
CA LEU A 199 10.54 10.28 6.23
C LEU A 199 9.86 9.77 4.95
N HIS A 200 10.41 8.76 4.29
CA HIS A 200 9.79 8.04 3.16
C HIS A 200 8.42 7.47 3.56
N GLU A 201 8.36 6.71 4.66
CA GLU A 201 7.11 6.15 5.17
C GLU A 201 6.12 7.24 5.61
N LEU A 202 6.63 8.32 6.20
CA LEU A 202 5.82 9.48 6.55
C LEU A 202 5.23 10.16 5.30
N GLY A 203 5.99 10.21 4.21
CA GLY A 203 5.52 10.70 2.91
C GLY A 203 4.31 9.92 2.42
N HIS A 204 4.37 8.57 2.42
CA HIS A 204 3.23 7.73 2.09
C HIS A 204 2.01 8.02 2.97
N ALA A 205 2.23 8.16 4.29
CA ALA A 205 1.16 8.45 5.23
C ALA A 205 0.49 9.82 5.00
N LEU A 206 1.28 10.85 4.72
CA LEU A 206 0.77 12.21 4.47
C LEU A 206 0.00 12.30 3.16
N VAL A 207 0.51 11.70 2.07
CA VAL A 207 -0.16 11.69 0.77
C VAL A 207 -1.44 10.84 0.82
N ALA A 208 -1.42 9.68 1.51
CA ALA A 208 -2.63 8.89 1.74
C ALA A 208 -3.69 9.71 2.49
N THR A 209 -3.30 10.42 3.56
CA THR A 209 -4.20 11.28 4.34
C THR A 209 -4.74 12.45 3.51
N HIS A 210 -3.92 13.02 2.61
CA HIS A 210 -4.34 14.08 1.66
C HIS A 210 -5.50 13.63 0.78
N PHE A 211 -5.49 12.38 0.32
CA PHE A 211 -6.58 11.80 -0.47
C PHE A 211 -7.68 11.13 0.36
N GLY A 212 -7.73 11.35 1.68
CA GLY A 212 -8.76 10.82 2.57
C GLY A 212 -8.62 9.32 2.88
N VAL A 213 -7.50 8.71 2.53
CA VAL A 213 -7.17 7.31 2.85
C VAL A 213 -6.67 7.21 4.28
N ARG A 214 -7.22 6.27 5.05
CA ARG A 214 -6.77 6.02 6.42
C ARG A 214 -5.46 5.24 6.42
N VAL A 215 -4.54 5.66 7.27
CA VAL A 215 -3.32 4.92 7.56
C VAL A 215 -3.60 3.95 8.71
N GLY A 216 -3.67 2.66 8.42
CA GLY A 216 -4.01 1.63 9.41
C GLY A 216 -2.92 1.46 10.45
N HIS A 217 -1.73 1.11 10.02
CA HIS A 217 -0.58 0.83 10.89
C HIS A 217 0.71 1.36 10.25
N MET A 218 1.64 1.76 11.09
CA MET A 218 3.04 2.00 10.73
C MET A 218 3.94 1.16 11.64
N GLY A 219 5.03 0.61 11.10
CA GLY A 219 5.88 -0.24 11.91
C GLY A 219 7.11 -0.76 11.16
N VAL A 220 7.64 -1.86 11.66
CA VAL A 220 8.76 -2.57 11.05
C VAL A 220 8.28 -3.91 10.50
N ALA A 221 8.59 -4.16 9.26
CA ALA A 221 8.45 -5.45 8.60
C ALA A 221 9.85 -6.08 8.49
N PHE A 222 9.91 -7.38 8.71
CA PHE A 222 11.13 -8.15 8.49
C PHE A 222 10.96 -8.99 7.23
N LEU A 223 11.84 -8.79 6.28
CA LEU A 223 11.94 -9.60 5.06
C LEU A 223 13.27 -10.34 5.10
N VAL A 224 13.23 -11.66 5.27
CA VAL A 224 14.43 -12.50 5.45
C VAL A 224 15.33 -11.91 6.54
N MET A 225 14.76 -11.61 7.71
CA MET A 225 15.42 -10.95 8.86
C MET A 225 15.94 -9.51 8.59
N TRP A 226 15.77 -8.98 7.39
CA TRP A 226 16.14 -7.59 7.09
C TRP A 226 15.01 -6.63 7.54
N PRO A 227 15.28 -5.71 8.48
CA PRO A 227 14.27 -4.78 8.96
C PRO A 227 13.97 -3.71 7.90
N MET A 228 12.69 -3.51 7.62
CA MET A 228 12.18 -2.48 6.73
C MET A 228 11.05 -1.73 7.43
N LEU A 229 11.04 -0.41 7.32
CA LEU A 229 9.88 0.36 7.74
C LEU A 229 8.72 0.12 6.76
N TYR A 230 7.49 0.19 7.23
CA TYR A 230 6.31 0.10 6.38
C TYR A 230 5.17 0.98 6.88
N THR A 231 4.38 1.44 5.93
CA THR A 231 3.13 2.18 6.15
C THR A 231 1.99 1.41 5.49
N ASP A 232 0.97 1.08 6.25
CA ASP A 232 -0.22 0.40 5.73
C ASP A 232 -1.17 1.42 5.09
N THR A 233 -1.11 1.48 3.77
CA THR A 233 -1.99 2.28 2.92
C THR A 233 -2.95 1.40 2.12
N SER A 234 -3.28 0.20 2.62
CA SER A 234 -4.12 -0.78 1.91
C SER A 234 -5.47 -0.22 1.49
N GLU A 235 -6.05 0.73 2.25
CA GLU A 235 -7.29 1.39 1.84
C GLU A 235 -7.16 2.23 0.55
N SER A 236 -5.96 2.45 0.00
CA SER A 236 -5.77 3.18 -1.26
C SER A 236 -6.47 2.50 -2.45
N TRP A 237 -6.72 1.19 -2.39
CA TRP A 237 -7.49 0.46 -3.39
C TRP A 237 -8.94 0.93 -3.54
N ARG A 238 -9.49 1.64 -2.54
CA ARG A 238 -10.82 2.27 -2.59
C ARG A 238 -10.87 3.50 -3.50
N LEU A 239 -9.72 4.09 -3.82
CA LEU A 239 -9.67 5.23 -4.71
C LEU A 239 -9.95 4.79 -6.14
N THR A 240 -10.96 5.40 -6.75
CA THR A 240 -11.33 5.15 -8.16
C THR A 240 -10.34 5.78 -9.14
N ASN A 241 -9.66 6.85 -8.71
CA ASN A 241 -8.72 7.57 -9.55
C ASN A 241 -7.31 6.96 -9.49
N ALA A 242 -6.85 6.39 -10.59
CA ALA A 242 -5.51 5.81 -10.73
C ALA A 242 -4.38 6.81 -10.41
N ARG A 243 -4.55 8.12 -10.75
CA ARG A 243 -3.54 9.15 -10.44
C ARG A 243 -3.34 9.34 -8.94
N GLN A 244 -4.41 9.22 -8.14
CA GLN A 244 -4.31 9.32 -6.67
C GLN A 244 -3.59 8.11 -6.09
N ARG A 245 -3.87 6.90 -6.59
CA ARG A 245 -3.16 5.67 -6.19
C ARG A 245 -1.68 5.77 -6.53
N LEU A 246 -1.38 6.24 -7.76
CA LEU A 246 -0.01 6.48 -8.22
C LEU A 246 0.72 7.50 -7.34
N ALA A 247 0.06 8.61 -6.98
CA ALA A 247 0.63 9.62 -6.08
C ALA A 247 0.97 9.03 -4.71
N ILE A 248 0.10 8.18 -4.14
CA ILE A 248 0.39 7.48 -2.87
C ILE A 248 1.58 6.52 -3.05
N ALA A 249 1.60 5.73 -4.14
CA ALA A 249 2.66 4.76 -4.39
C ALA A 249 4.03 5.44 -4.62
N SER A 250 4.08 6.61 -5.24
CA SER A 250 5.31 7.36 -5.51
C SER A 250 5.73 8.30 -4.37
N ALA A 251 4.88 8.51 -3.36
CA ALA A 251 5.09 9.50 -2.31
C ALA A 251 6.42 9.34 -1.57
N GLY A 252 6.83 8.10 -1.28
CA GLY A 252 8.10 7.82 -0.62
C GLY A 252 9.30 8.26 -1.46
N ILE A 253 9.30 7.96 -2.76
CA ILE A 253 10.36 8.37 -3.70
C ILE A 253 10.42 9.89 -3.79
N VAL A 254 9.27 10.54 -3.97
CA VAL A 254 9.19 12.01 -4.03
C VAL A 254 9.73 12.64 -2.75
N THR A 255 9.39 12.09 -1.59
CA THR A 255 9.90 12.56 -0.29
C THR A 255 11.41 12.42 -0.18
N GLU A 256 11.97 11.27 -0.59
CA GLU A 256 13.43 11.07 -0.61
C GLU A 256 14.13 12.07 -1.56
N LEU A 257 13.57 12.34 -2.74
CA LEU A 257 14.12 13.32 -3.68
C LEU A 257 14.09 14.75 -3.12
N ILE A 258 13.00 15.13 -2.44
CA ILE A 258 12.89 16.43 -1.76
C ILE A 258 13.96 16.56 -0.68
N ILE A 259 14.09 15.56 0.18
CA ILE A 259 15.05 15.54 1.27
C ILE A 259 16.48 15.56 0.72
N GLY A 260 16.77 14.73 -0.28
CA GLY A 260 18.07 14.69 -0.95
C GLY A 260 18.44 16.05 -1.55
N GLY A 261 17.49 16.71 -2.23
CA GLY A 261 17.70 18.03 -2.82
C GLY A 261 17.96 19.10 -1.78
N LEU A 262 17.16 19.17 -0.72
CA LEU A 262 17.33 20.16 0.35
C LEU A 262 18.61 19.89 1.16
N ALA A 263 18.95 18.63 1.42
CA ALA A 263 20.19 18.25 2.07
C ALA A 263 21.42 18.59 1.22
N THR A 264 21.34 18.45 -0.12
CA THR A 264 22.37 18.87 -1.05
C THR A 264 22.61 20.39 -0.97
N LEU A 265 21.56 21.17 -0.93
CA LEU A 265 21.65 22.62 -0.72
C LEU A 265 22.25 22.96 0.64
N GLY A 266 21.79 22.27 1.70
CA GLY A 266 22.33 22.43 3.05
C GLY A 266 23.84 22.16 3.10
N TRP A 267 24.29 21.06 2.47
CA TRP A 267 25.72 20.76 2.38
C TRP A 267 26.52 21.84 1.67
N ALA A 268 25.99 22.39 0.59
CA ALA A 268 26.67 23.39 -0.22
C ALA A 268 26.77 24.76 0.48
N LEU A 269 25.82 25.10 1.36
CA LEU A 269 25.75 26.44 2.00
C LEU A 269 26.34 26.47 3.42
N LEU A 270 26.31 25.32 4.13
CA LEU A 270 26.75 25.29 5.52
C LEU A 270 28.29 25.34 5.65
N ALA A 271 28.76 26.00 6.71
CA ALA A 271 30.15 25.94 7.10
C ALA A 271 30.58 24.51 7.47
N PRO A 272 31.90 24.17 7.30
CA PRO A 272 32.40 22.86 7.73
C PRO A 272 32.06 22.56 9.18
N GLY A 273 31.50 21.37 9.44
CA GLY A 273 31.07 20.95 10.76
C GLY A 273 30.07 19.80 10.73
N PRO A 274 29.59 19.35 11.91
CA PRO A 274 28.73 18.17 12.03
C PRO A 274 27.44 18.27 11.23
N LEU A 275 26.82 19.45 11.14
CA LEU A 275 25.58 19.65 10.40
C LEU A 275 25.77 19.53 8.89
N ARG A 276 26.90 20.08 8.36
CA ARG A 276 27.26 19.90 6.95
C ARG A 276 27.48 18.42 6.63
N GLN A 277 28.16 17.71 7.52
CA GLN A 277 28.41 16.28 7.36
C GLN A 277 27.12 15.47 7.40
N ALA A 278 26.18 15.80 8.30
CA ALA A 278 24.86 15.17 8.33
C ALA A 278 24.08 15.41 7.04
N CYS A 279 24.11 16.63 6.49
CA CYS A 279 23.53 16.94 5.19
C CYS A 279 24.18 16.13 4.06
N PHE A 280 25.50 15.93 4.09
CA PHE A 280 26.22 15.10 3.13
C PHE A 280 25.70 13.65 3.14
N TYR A 281 25.65 13.02 4.33
CA TYR A 281 25.16 11.65 4.47
C TYR A 281 23.71 11.53 4.00
N LEU A 282 22.86 12.47 4.39
CA LEU A 282 21.44 12.44 4.04
C LEU A 282 21.22 12.66 2.53
N ALA A 283 21.92 13.61 1.92
CA ALA A 283 21.87 13.86 0.48
C ALA A 283 22.30 12.63 -0.30
N THR A 284 23.49 12.11 -0.02
CA THR A 284 24.05 10.95 -0.74
C THR A 284 23.16 9.72 -0.59
N THR A 285 22.71 9.43 0.64
CA THR A 285 21.80 8.30 0.91
C THR A 285 20.50 8.45 0.15
N SER A 286 19.85 9.62 0.19
CA SER A 286 18.55 9.83 -0.46
C SER A 286 18.66 9.70 -1.98
N TRP A 287 19.67 10.27 -2.61
CA TRP A 287 19.87 10.14 -4.06
C TRP A 287 20.16 8.69 -4.46
N VAL A 288 21.07 8.00 -3.77
CA VAL A 288 21.44 6.62 -4.09
C VAL A 288 20.26 5.68 -3.88
N LEU A 289 19.56 5.74 -2.75
CA LEU A 289 18.43 4.86 -2.47
C LEU A 289 17.26 5.11 -3.40
N SER A 290 16.92 6.36 -3.69
CA SER A 290 15.82 6.69 -4.58
C SER A 290 16.09 6.25 -6.01
N LEU A 291 17.30 6.48 -6.54
CA LEU A 291 17.64 6.13 -7.90
C LEU A 291 17.93 4.63 -8.07
N ALA A 292 18.71 4.02 -7.18
CA ALA A 292 19.16 2.65 -7.34
C ALA A 292 18.08 1.61 -6.99
N ARG A 293 17.25 1.89 -5.97
CA ARG A 293 16.33 0.89 -5.41
C ARG A 293 14.87 1.13 -5.75
N ASN A 294 14.40 2.37 -5.63
CA ASN A 294 12.99 2.68 -5.77
C ASN A 294 12.58 2.95 -7.22
N ALA A 295 13.50 3.46 -8.05
CA ALA A 295 13.24 3.70 -9.48
C ALA A 295 13.36 2.44 -10.35
N SER A 296 13.86 1.32 -9.82
CA SER A 296 13.98 0.07 -10.57
C SER A 296 12.60 -0.54 -10.86
N PRO A 297 12.19 -0.68 -12.14
CA PRO A 297 10.93 -1.31 -12.52
C PRO A 297 10.94 -2.84 -12.36
N PHE A 298 12.11 -3.44 -12.21
CA PHE A 298 12.29 -4.90 -12.15
C PHE A 298 12.05 -5.51 -10.77
N MET A 299 11.99 -4.70 -9.73
CA MET A 299 11.67 -5.14 -8.38
C MET A 299 10.24 -4.71 -8.03
N ARG A 300 9.48 -5.58 -7.34
CA ARG A 300 8.12 -5.27 -6.85
C ARG A 300 8.12 -4.21 -5.73
N PHE A 301 8.77 -3.09 -5.97
CA PHE A 301 8.78 -1.89 -5.16
C PHE A 301 8.00 -0.76 -5.85
N GLY A 302 8.08 0.45 -5.34
CA GLY A 302 7.33 1.60 -5.86
C GLY A 302 7.38 1.76 -7.38
N GLY A 303 8.55 1.57 -8.01
CA GLY A 303 8.70 1.66 -9.47
C GLY A 303 7.89 0.64 -10.27
N TYR A 304 7.73 -0.59 -9.76
CA TYR A 304 6.89 -1.61 -10.38
C TYR A 304 5.40 -1.21 -10.35
N PHE A 305 4.91 -0.75 -9.21
CA PHE A 305 3.51 -0.31 -9.07
C PHE A 305 3.22 0.93 -9.91
N ILE A 306 4.20 1.85 -10.02
CA ILE A 306 4.11 3.02 -10.90
C ILE A 306 3.98 2.57 -12.36
N LEU A 307 4.81 1.62 -12.81
CA LEU A 307 4.77 1.09 -14.17
C LEU A 307 3.47 0.32 -14.42
N SER A 308 3.02 -0.51 -13.48
CA SER A 308 1.76 -1.25 -13.56
C SER A 308 0.56 -0.32 -13.73
N ASP A 309 0.45 0.73 -12.90
CA ASP A 309 -0.63 1.72 -12.99
C ASP A 309 -0.54 2.61 -14.25
N LEU A 310 0.66 2.78 -14.84
CA LEU A 310 0.86 3.48 -16.10
C LEU A 310 0.46 2.63 -17.31
N LEU A 311 0.72 1.32 -17.26
CA LEU A 311 0.38 0.37 -18.32
C LEU A 311 -1.10 -0.02 -18.32
N ASP A 312 -1.79 0.07 -17.18
CA ASP A 312 -3.25 -0.13 -17.06
C ASP A 312 -4.07 1.06 -17.62
N ARG A 313 -3.46 1.96 -18.38
CA ARG A 313 -4.19 3.00 -19.11
C ARG A 313 -4.70 2.45 -20.44
N PRO A 314 -6.01 2.73 -20.75
CA PRO A 314 -6.57 2.46 -22.07
C PRO A 314 -5.88 3.28 -23.16
#